data_0ac51ca6e5700626f6f55f52a23640f9
#
_entry.id   0ac51ca6e5700626f6f55f52a23640f9
#
_cell.length_a   1.000
_cell.length_b   1.000
_cell.length_c   1.000
_cell.angle_alpha   90.00
_cell.angle_beta   90.00
_cell.angle_gamma   90.00
#
_symmetry.space_group_name_H-M   'P 1'
#
loop_
_entity.id
_entity.type
_entity.pdbx_description
1 polymer ?
#
loop_
_entity_poly.entity_id
_entity_poly.type
_entity_poly.pdbx_seq_one_letter_code
_entity_poly.pdbx_strand_id
1 'polypeptide(L)'
;YSVIRNCTISNAGVCGIAGLHAVHMLIEDNRIEETGWQKMELSWEAGAIKLHNSVNSLIRRNLFRNTFRADHLWMDCGNENNRITHNLFLDGREQREAIFIECTKDGVNLIDHNIIWNVEGRFDRNQIKEQKGSAGWYAMTESGEVNGYGIYGEGTDRLRIEHNLIGNCRSAGYFAKPVSFRMHGLERGGTSRDAWILNNLFYRCGEAAVKFPTKDNHCDGNTYVGMEGGYLRILYPEPEVCLHLPSWQEFYQFDREGQEGWFEIEVDTDHLKLEFKKADDRPFGFPGELAKQIGRASCRER
;
A
#
# COMPACT_ATOMS: atom_id res chain seq x y z
N TYR A 1 -8.39 19.60 15.74
CA TYR A 1 -7.60 18.52 16.33
C TYR A 1 -8.50 17.47 16.93
N SER A 2 -8.41 16.24 16.42
CA SER A 2 -9.14 15.09 16.99
C SER A 2 -8.13 13.98 17.29
N VAL A 3 -8.33 13.28 18.40
CA VAL A 3 -7.46 12.18 18.82
C VAL A 3 -8.30 10.93 19.00
N ILE A 4 -7.90 9.84 18.36
CA ILE A 4 -8.46 8.50 18.54
C ILE A 4 -7.28 7.61 18.94
N ARG A 5 -7.27 7.15 20.19
CA ARG A 5 -6.16 6.33 20.68
C ARG A 5 -6.57 5.29 21.72
N ASN A 6 -5.78 4.22 21.79
CA ASN A 6 -5.98 3.13 22.77
C ASN A 6 -7.39 2.53 22.68
N CYS A 7 -7.98 2.49 21.49
CA CYS A 7 -9.31 1.94 21.25
C CYS A 7 -9.22 0.58 20.58
N THR A 8 -10.17 -0.30 20.89
CA THR A 8 -10.45 -1.49 20.07
C THR A 8 -11.72 -1.26 19.29
N ILE A 9 -11.61 -1.29 17.97
CA ILE A 9 -12.72 -1.12 17.02
C ILE A 9 -12.83 -2.41 16.23
N SER A 10 -13.90 -3.15 16.41
CA SER A 10 -14.06 -4.46 15.78
C SER A 10 -15.48 -4.68 15.25
N ASN A 11 -15.60 -5.61 14.30
CA ASN A 11 -16.88 -6.01 13.71
C ASN A 11 -17.67 -4.85 13.07
N ALA A 12 -16.98 -3.86 12.52
CA ALA A 12 -17.64 -2.80 11.75
C ALA A 12 -18.05 -3.34 10.36
N GLY A 13 -19.33 -3.25 10.03
CA GLY A 13 -19.86 -3.80 8.79
C GLY A 13 -19.28 -3.18 7.51
N VAL A 14 -19.02 -1.88 7.55
CA VAL A 14 -18.55 -1.08 6.42
C VAL A 14 -17.23 -0.39 6.74
N CYS A 15 -17.22 0.48 7.76
CA CYS A 15 -16.07 1.29 8.11
C CYS A 15 -15.87 1.35 9.62
N GLY A 16 -14.64 1.17 10.09
CA GLY A 16 -14.32 1.29 11.52
C GLY A 16 -14.22 2.74 11.98
N ILE A 17 -13.48 3.56 11.23
CA ILE A 17 -13.35 5.00 11.44
C ILE A 17 -13.61 5.70 10.11
N ALA A 18 -14.51 6.68 10.10
CA ALA A 18 -14.75 7.52 8.94
C ALA A 18 -14.61 9.00 9.31
N GLY A 19 -14.00 9.79 8.43
CA GLY A 19 -13.78 11.21 8.64
C GLY A 19 -13.89 12.03 7.35
N LEU A 20 -14.62 13.15 7.40
CA LEU A 20 -14.66 14.14 6.34
C LEU A 20 -13.96 15.41 6.83
N HIS A 21 -13.09 15.99 6.00
CA HIS A 21 -12.21 17.09 6.40
C HIS A 21 -11.39 16.78 7.65
N ALA A 22 -10.68 15.67 7.59
CA ALA A 22 -9.88 15.12 8.69
C ALA A 22 -8.57 15.91 8.87
N VAL A 23 -8.66 17.09 9.47
CA VAL A 23 -7.52 18.01 9.63
C VAL A 23 -6.89 17.87 11.00
N HIS A 24 -5.55 17.71 11.05
CA HIS A 24 -4.77 17.55 12.28
C HIS A 24 -5.28 16.41 13.19
N MET A 25 -5.60 15.27 12.62
CA MET A 25 -5.99 14.09 13.38
C MET A 25 -4.76 13.34 13.90
N LEU A 26 -4.89 12.80 15.09
CA LEU A 26 -3.98 11.81 15.64
C LEU A 26 -4.75 10.51 15.85
N ILE A 27 -4.39 9.47 15.09
CA ILE A 27 -4.96 8.13 15.22
C ILE A 27 -3.81 7.21 15.60
N GLU A 28 -3.78 6.79 16.89
CA GLU A 28 -2.62 6.05 17.40
C GLU A 28 -2.97 4.97 18.41
N ASP A 29 -2.16 3.91 18.42
CA ASP A 29 -2.25 2.84 19.40
C ASP A 29 -3.64 2.17 19.43
N ASN A 30 -4.32 2.08 18.27
CA ASN A 30 -5.63 1.44 18.15
C ASN A 30 -5.48 0.03 17.59
N ARG A 31 -6.47 -0.79 17.88
CA ARG A 31 -6.69 -2.11 17.30
C ARG A 31 -7.98 -2.06 16.47
N ILE A 32 -7.88 -2.24 15.15
CA ILE A 32 -9.01 -2.13 14.23
C ILE A 32 -9.08 -3.44 13.42
N GLU A 33 -10.10 -4.23 13.70
CA GLU A 33 -10.17 -5.61 13.22
C GLU A 33 -11.57 -6.00 12.75
N GLU A 34 -11.64 -7.03 11.89
CA GLU A 34 -12.90 -7.62 11.40
C GLU A 34 -13.85 -6.57 10.81
N THR A 35 -13.31 -5.69 9.97
CA THR A 35 -14.10 -4.63 9.32
C THR A 35 -14.49 -5.02 7.90
N GLY A 36 -15.53 -4.38 7.33
CA GLY A 36 -15.96 -4.57 5.94
C GLY A 36 -16.78 -5.83 5.68
N TRP A 37 -17.22 -6.56 6.69
CA TRP A 37 -17.88 -7.87 6.54
C TRP A 37 -19.24 -7.81 5.85
N GLN A 38 -19.89 -6.67 5.74
CA GLN A 38 -21.14 -6.52 4.98
C GLN A 38 -20.95 -6.61 3.47
N LYS A 39 -19.70 -6.84 3.02
CA LYS A 39 -19.37 -7.03 1.60
C LYS A 39 -19.80 -5.85 0.73
N MET A 40 -19.70 -4.65 1.27
CA MET A 40 -19.88 -3.44 0.49
C MET A 40 -18.89 -3.43 -0.68
N GLU A 41 -19.26 -2.76 -1.75
CA GLU A 41 -18.39 -2.67 -2.91
C GLU A 41 -17.06 -2.03 -2.55
N LEU A 42 -15.99 -2.57 -3.15
CA LEU A 42 -14.60 -2.14 -2.95
C LEU A 42 -14.34 -0.63 -3.16
N SER A 43 -15.28 0.10 -3.69
CA SER A 43 -15.13 1.51 -4.05
C SER A 43 -16.11 2.44 -3.31
N TRP A 44 -16.82 1.92 -2.32
CA TRP A 44 -17.86 2.70 -1.65
C TRP A 44 -17.62 2.81 -0.15
N GLU A 45 -17.10 3.95 0.29
CA GLU A 45 -17.05 4.35 1.69
C GLU A 45 -16.67 3.25 2.69
N ALA A 46 -15.96 2.21 2.22
CA ALA A 46 -15.58 1.05 3.01
C ALA A 46 -14.10 1.04 3.34
N GLY A 47 -13.78 0.71 4.59
CA GLY A 47 -12.39 0.62 5.05
C GLY A 47 -12.31 0.35 6.54
N ALA A 48 -11.19 -0.16 7.02
CA ALA A 48 -10.97 -0.10 8.47
C ALA A 48 -10.89 1.36 8.92
N ILE A 49 -10.16 2.19 8.15
CA ILE A 49 -10.24 3.66 8.25
C ILE A 49 -10.47 4.25 6.87
N LYS A 50 -11.41 5.19 6.75
CA LYS A 50 -11.57 6.04 5.57
C LYS A 50 -11.62 7.51 5.93
N LEU A 51 -10.70 8.30 5.37
CA LEU A 51 -10.60 9.73 5.59
C LEU A 51 -10.67 10.49 4.28
N HIS A 52 -11.59 11.44 4.18
CA HIS A 52 -11.64 12.40 3.08
C HIS A 52 -10.95 13.69 3.46
N ASN A 53 -10.23 14.28 2.52
CA ASN A 53 -9.53 15.56 2.68
C ASN A 53 -8.73 15.61 3.99
N SER A 54 -7.91 14.59 4.20
CA SER A 54 -7.07 14.53 5.38
C SER A 54 -5.84 15.41 5.20
N VAL A 55 -5.64 16.33 6.13
CA VAL A 55 -4.52 17.28 6.08
C VAL A 55 -3.76 17.30 7.39
N ASN A 56 -2.44 17.23 7.34
CA ASN A 56 -1.54 17.30 8.48
C ASN A 56 -1.89 16.29 9.59
N SER A 57 -2.31 15.08 9.23
CA SER A 57 -2.73 14.05 10.15
C SER A 57 -1.65 12.99 10.36
N LEU A 58 -1.62 12.39 11.54
CA LEU A 58 -0.69 11.35 11.93
C LEU A 58 -1.43 10.07 12.30
N ILE A 59 -1.17 8.99 11.55
CA ILE A 59 -1.73 7.66 11.76
C ILE A 59 -0.57 6.74 12.13
N ARG A 60 -0.49 6.30 13.40
CA ARG A 60 0.68 5.55 13.84
C ARG A 60 0.39 4.49 14.91
N ARG A 61 1.20 3.44 14.91
CA ARG A 61 1.18 2.36 15.90
C ARG A 61 -0.20 1.72 16.06
N ASN A 62 -0.94 1.63 14.94
CA ASN A 62 -2.21 0.93 14.92
C ASN A 62 -2.01 -0.49 14.37
N LEU A 63 -2.82 -1.40 14.85
CA LEU A 63 -2.99 -2.73 14.27
C LEU A 63 -4.27 -2.74 13.45
N PHE A 64 -4.14 -3.03 12.16
CA PHE A 64 -5.23 -3.33 11.24
C PHE A 64 -5.17 -4.81 10.92
N ARG A 65 -6.27 -5.53 11.09
CA ARG A 65 -6.30 -6.96 10.81
C ARG A 65 -7.67 -7.44 10.32
N ASN A 66 -7.64 -8.42 9.41
CA ASN A 66 -8.85 -9.06 8.90
C ASN A 66 -9.88 -8.07 8.32
N THR A 67 -9.43 -7.10 7.54
CA THR A 67 -10.34 -6.24 6.78
C THR A 67 -10.81 -7.01 5.55
N PHE A 68 -12.13 -7.09 5.37
CA PHE A 68 -12.75 -7.87 4.33
C PHE A 68 -13.34 -6.98 3.23
N ARG A 69 -12.90 -7.18 1.99
CA ARG A 69 -13.38 -6.46 0.78
C ARG A 69 -13.28 -4.94 0.84
N ALA A 70 -12.50 -4.41 1.75
CA ALA A 70 -12.30 -2.99 1.94
C ALA A 70 -10.82 -2.73 2.22
N ASP A 71 -10.37 -1.50 2.13
CA ASP A 71 -8.99 -1.17 2.42
C ASP A 71 -8.75 -1.13 3.93
N HIS A 72 -7.55 -1.44 4.37
CA HIS A 72 -7.20 -1.16 5.76
C HIS A 72 -7.22 0.36 6.01
N LEU A 73 -6.65 1.11 5.09
CA LEU A 73 -6.62 2.57 5.17
C LEU A 73 -6.89 3.18 3.80
N TRP A 74 -7.97 3.93 3.68
CA TRP A 74 -8.27 4.72 2.50
C TRP A 74 -8.21 6.22 2.81
N MET A 75 -7.30 6.90 2.14
CA MET A 75 -7.16 8.35 2.14
C MET A 75 -7.77 8.88 0.85
N ASP A 76 -9.05 9.32 0.91
CA ASP A 76 -9.85 9.70 -0.26
C ASP A 76 -9.75 11.19 -0.54
N CYS A 77 -9.28 11.53 -1.70
CA CYS A 77 -9.16 12.86 -2.31
C CYS A 77 -8.67 14.01 -1.43
N GLY A 78 -7.74 14.78 -1.97
CA GLY A 78 -7.24 16.02 -1.35
C GLY A 78 -6.52 15.79 -0.03
N ASN A 79 -5.71 14.75 0.02
CA ASN A 79 -4.92 14.40 1.20
C ASN A 79 -3.56 15.07 1.14
N GLU A 80 -3.19 15.82 2.17
CA GLU A 80 -1.96 16.61 2.16
C GLU A 80 -1.18 16.46 3.46
N ASN A 81 0.13 16.26 3.34
CA ASN A 81 1.07 16.29 4.46
C ASN A 81 0.71 15.33 5.61
N ASN A 82 0.15 14.18 5.28
CA ASN A 82 -0.14 13.14 6.26
C ASN A 82 1.05 12.21 6.43
N ARG A 83 1.19 11.65 7.62
CA ARG A 83 2.15 10.59 7.89
C ARG A 83 1.45 9.34 8.41
N ILE A 84 1.75 8.22 7.75
CA ILE A 84 1.26 6.88 8.08
C ILE A 84 2.48 6.06 8.47
N THR A 85 2.67 5.81 9.78
CA THR A 85 3.95 5.29 10.25
C THR A 85 3.83 4.29 11.40
N HIS A 86 4.71 3.29 11.42
CA HIS A 86 4.77 2.27 12.48
C HIS A 86 3.44 1.52 12.70
N ASN A 87 2.67 1.30 11.64
CA ASN A 87 1.45 0.51 11.72
C ASN A 87 1.69 -0.93 11.23
N LEU A 88 0.82 -1.83 11.66
CA LEU A 88 0.70 -3.19 11.18
C LEU A 88 -0.58 -3.32 10.38
N PHE A 89 -0.47 -3.64 9.08
CA PHE A 89 -1.56 -3.90 8.17
C PHE A 89 -1.51 -5.38 7.78
N LEU A 90 -2.36 -6.19 8.39
CA LEU A 90 -2.27 -7.65 8.36
C LEU A 90 -3.56 -8.29 7.85
N ASP A 91 -3.41 -9.34 7.04
CA ASP A 91 -4.49 -10.25 6.65
C ASP A 91 -5.69 -9.57 5.99
N GLY A 92 -5.45 -8.86 4.91
CA GLY A 92 -6.49 -8.26 4.07
C GLY A 92 -7.19 -9.34 3.22
N ARG A 93 -8.46 -9.65 3.53
CA ARG A 93 -9.23 -10.72 2.89
C ARG A 93 -10.04 -10.22 1.71
N GLU A 94 -9.84 -10.81 0.54
CA GLU A 94 -10.43 -10.32 -0.72
C GLU A 94 -10.25 -8.79 -0.88
N GLN A 95 -9.18 -8.27 -0.33
CA GLN A 95 -8.89 -6.85 -0.25
C GLN A 95 -8.19 -6.36 -1.50
N ARG A 96 -8.63 -5.26 -2.09
CA ARG A 96 -8.00 -4.70 -3.27
C ARG A 96 -6.62 -4.13 -2.95
N GLU A 97 -6.53 -3.28 -1.96
CA GLU A 97 -5.28 -2.71 -1.44
C GLU A 97 -5.26 -2.58 0.08
N ALA A 98 -4.09 -2.65 0.70
CA ALA A 98 -3.98 -2.39 2.13
C ALA A 98 -4.04 -0.88 2.44
N ILE A 99 -3.28 -0.08 1.69
CA ILE A 99 -3.30 1.38 1.81
C ILE A 99 -3.64 1.98 0.45
N PHE A 100 -4.68 2.80 0.40
CA PHE A 100 -5.09 3.55 -0.78
C PHE A 100 -4.94 5.06 -0.55
N ILE A 101 -4.17 5.73 -1.41
CA ILE A 101 -4.03 7.19 -1.46
C ILE A 101 -4.60 7.67 -2.78
N GLU A 102 -5.70 8.40 -2.71
CA GLU A 102 -6.47 8.82 -3.90
C GLU A 102 -6.44 10.32 -4.11
N CYS A 103 -6.34 10.74 -5.37
CA CYS A 103 -6.53 12.11 -5.85
C CYS A 103 -5.81 13.17 -5.02
N THR A 104 -4.49 13.09 -4.97
CA THR A 104 -3.66 14.08 -4.26
C THR A 104 -2.71 14.78 -5.22
N LYS A 105 -2.80 16.10 -5.30
CA LYS A 105 -1.93 16.92 -6.13
C LYS A 105 -0.93 17.73 -5.31
N ASP A 106 -1.36 18.25 -4.18
CA ASP A 106 -0.59 19.15 -3.34
C ASP A 106 -0.14 18.44 -2.04
N GLY A 107 0.92 18.96 -1.44
CA GLY A 107 1.51 18.37 -0.25
C GLY A 107 2.30 17.09 -0.50
N VAL A 108 2.80 16.49 0.56
CA VAL A 108 3.54 15.22 0.55
C VAL A 108 2.92 14.28 1.57
N ASN A 109 2.43 13.12 1.13
CA ASN A 109 2.02 12.08 2.05
C ASN A 109 3.18 11.09 2.23
N LEU A 110 3.53 10.79 3.48
CA LEU A 110 4.62 9.90 3.85
C LEU A 110 4.07 8.61 4.46
N ILE A 111 4.43 7.47 3.87
CA ILE A 111 4.13 6.13 4.36
C ILE A 111 5.46 5.48 4.73
N ASP A 112 5.74 5.37 6.03
CA ASP A 112 7.05 4.91 6.47
C ASP A 112 7.01 3.95 7.67
N HIS A 113 7.97 3.03 7.75
CA HIS A 113 8.14 2.11 8.88
C HIS A 113 6.89 1.26 9.19
N ASN A 114 6.11 0.89 8.18
CA ASN A 114 4.96 0.01 8.36
C ASN A 114 5.31 -1.42 7.96
N ILE A 115 4.54 -2.36 8.48
CA ILE A 115 4.49 -3.74 8.01
C ILE A 115 3.15 -3.94 7.31
N ILE A 116 3.18 -4.30 6.03
CA ILE A 116 2.03 -4.65 5.22
C ILE A 116 2.20 -6.10 4.81
N TRP A 117 1.25 -6.97 5.20
CA TRP A 117 1.42 -8.41 5.04
C TRP A 117 0.10 -9.12 4.75
N ASN A 118 0.14 -10.04 3.78
CA ASN A 118 -1.01 -10.83 3.34
C ASN A 118 -2.16 -9.98 2.78
N VAL A 119 -1.98 -9.42 1.59
CA VAL A 119 -3.04 -8.74 0.85
C VAL A 119 -3.54 -9.70 -0.23
N GLU A 120 -4.65 -10.39 0.06
CA GLU A 120 -5.13 -11.51 -0.77
C GLU A 120 -5.59 -11.10 -2.16
N GLY A 121 -6.07 -9.89 -2.30
CA GLY A 121 -6.64 -9.43 -3.56
C GLY A 121 -7.93 -10.13 -3.93
N ARG A 122 -8.56 -9.64 -4.97
CA ARG A 122 -9.80 -10.21 -5.51
C ARG A 122 -9.76 -10.22 -7.01
N PHE A 123 -10.25 -11.32 -7.56
CA PHE A 123 -10.58 -11.41 -8.97
C PHE A 123 -12.06 -11.75 -9.10
N ASP A 124 -12.88 -10.80 -9.55
CA ASP A 124 -14.30 -11.02 -9.73
C ASP A 124 -14.78 -10.50 -11.10
N ARG A 125 -14.80 -11.41 -12.07
CA ARG A 125 -15.34 -11.14 -13.41
C ARG A 125 -16.85 -10.86 -13.42
N ASN A 126 -17.58 -11.41 -12.46
CA ASN A 126 -19.05 -11.38 -12.53
C ASN A 126 -19.62 -10.10 -11.92
N GLN A 127 -19.04 -9.61 -10.83
CA GLN A 127 -19.45 -8.33 -10.25
C GLN A 127 -19.14 -7.13 -11.15
N ILE A 128 -18.06 -7.18 -11.91
CA ILE A 128 -17.74 -6.15 -12.90
C ILE A 128 -18.85 -6.02 -13.96
N LYS A 129 -19.46 -7.12 -14.36
CA LYS A 129 -20.57 -7.11 -15.33
C LYS A 129 -21.88 -6.58 -14.77
N GLU A 130 -22.19 -6.85 -13.53
CA GLU A 130 -23.42 -6.38 -12.87
C GLU A 130 -23.37 -4.88 -12.56
N GLN A 131 -22.18 -4.33 -12.34
CA GLN A 131 -21.97 -2.94 -12.01
C GLN A 131 -21.82 -2.01 -13.23
N LYS A 132 -21.76 -2.55 -14.43
CA LYS A 132 -21.70 -1.75 -15.68
C LYS A 132 -22.84 -0.75 -15.88
N GLY A 133 -23.93 -0.87 -15.13
CA GLY A 133 -25.08 0.03 -15.21
C GLY A 133 -25.03 1.26 -14.31
N SER A 134 -24.15 1.31 -13.32
CA SER A 134 -24.03 2.44 -12.39
C SER A 134 -22.78 3.26 -12.65
N ALA A 135 -22.93 4.26 -13.49
CA ALA A 135 -22.04 5.42 -13.59
C ALA A 135 -20.52 5.22 -13.56
N GLY A 136 -19.94 4.62 -14.57
CA GLY A 136 -18.53 4.92 -14.97
C GLY A 136 -17.37 4.58 -14.01
N TRP A 137 -17.65 4.27 -12.76
CA TRP A 137 -16.66 4.04 -11.70
C TRP A 137 -15.86 2.74 -11.89
N TYR A 138 -16.40 1.82 -12.64
CA TYR A 138 -15.91 0.46 -12.76
C TYR A 138 -15.18 0.16 -14.07
N ALA A 139 -15.13 1.12 -14.97
CA ALA A 139 -14.38 0.97 -16.22
C ALA A 139 -12.88 0.65 -15.98
N MET A 140 -12.37 1.00 -14.80
CA MET A 140 -10.98 0.76 -14.41
C MET A 140 -10.66 -0.68 -14.02
N THR A 141 -11.67 -1.48 -13.72
CA THR A 141 -11.53 -2.90 -13.40
C THR A 141 -11.82 -3.82 -14.59
N GLU A 142 -12.19 -3.24 -15.74
CA GLU A 142 -12.49 -4.00 -16.97
C GLU A 142 -11.30 -4.77 -17.56
N SER A 143 -10.07 -4.42 -17.17
CA SER A 143 -8.85 -5.08 -17.64
C SER A 143 -8.72 -6.53 -17.18
N GLY A 144 -9.54 -6.99 -16.26
CA GLY A 144 -9.38 -8.31 -15.64
C GLY A 144 -8.15 -8.39 -14.73
N GLU A 145 -7.66 -7.26 -14.25
CA GLU A 145 -6.51 -7.19 -13.36
C GLU A 145 -6.80 -7.93 -12.06
N VAL A 146 -5.86 -8.75 -11.67
CA VAL A 146 -5.81 -9.32 -10.34
C VAL A 146 -5.32 -8.22 -9.43
N ASN A 147 -6.13 -7.79 -8.48
CA ASN A 147 -5.71 -6.83 -7.47
C ASN A 147 -5.15 -7.53 -6.22
N GLY A 148 -4.83 -6.78 -5.19
CA GLY A 148 -4.09 -7.24 -4.01
C GLY A 148 -2.78 -6.46 -3.92
N TYR A 149 -2.91 -5.15 -3.81
CA TYR A 149 -1.78 -4.23 -3.72
C TYR A 149 -1.45 -3.90 -2.27
N GLY A 150 -0.16 -3.85 -1.94
CA GLY A 150 0.25 -3.37 -0.63
C GLY A 150 -0.10 -1.89 -0.45
N ILE A 151 0.38 -1.06 -1.37
CA ILE A 151 0.07 0.38 -1.43
C ILE A 151 -0.38 0.72 -2.84
N TYR A 152 -1.51 1.42 -2.94
CA TYR A 152 -2.05 1.90 -4.20
C TYR A 152 -2.16 3.42 -4.21
N GLY A 153 -1.63 4.04 -5.25
CA GLY A 153 -1.75 5.46 -5.53
C GLY A 153 -2.57 5.70 -6.79
N GLU A 154 -3.65 6.45 -6.69
CA GLU A 154 -4.43 6.83 -7.86
C GLU A 154 -4.53 8.35 -7.98
N GLY A 155 -3.96 8.89 -9.06
CA GLY A 155 -3.89 10.33 -9.24
C GLY A 155 -3.19 11.05 -8.09
N THR A 156 -2.12 10.46 -7.55
CA THR A 156 -1.41 10.96 -6.37
C THR A 156 0.02 11.32 -6.71
N ASP A 157 0.34 12.61 -6.69
CA ASP A 157 1.69 13.13 -6.87
C ASP A 157 2.48 13.13 -5.55
N ARG A 158 3.79 13.04 -5.65
CA ARG A 158 4.76 13.24 -4.54
C ARG A 158 4.55 12.33 -3.33
N LEU A 159 4.03 11.12 -3.56
CA LEU A 159 3.89 10.12 -2.51
C LEU A 159 5.28 9.61 -2.09
N ARG A 160 5.57 9.59 -0.80
CA ARG A 160 6.80 9.02 -0.25
C ARG A 160 6.51 7.71 0.47
N ILE A 161 7.19 6.65 0.06
CA ILE A 161 7.06 5.30 0.62
C ILE A 161 8.45 4.85 1.04
N GLU A 162 8.71 4.83 2.34
CA GLU A 162 10.06 4.65 2.86
C GLU A 162 10.13 3.65 4.02
N HIS A 163 11.15 2.79 4.01
CA HIS A 163 11.43 1.91 5.14
C HIS A 163 10.26 1.00 5.55
N ASN A 164 9.43 0.55 4.62
CA ASN A 164 8.35 -0.39 4.91
C ASN A 164 8.78 -1.83 4.60
N LEU A 165 8.19 -2.79 5.31
CA LEU A 165 8.13 -4.19 4.89
C LEU A 165 6.78 -4.43 4.21
N ILE A 166 6.80 -4.81 2.94
CA ILE A 166 5.62 -5.08 2.13
C ILE A 166 5.73 -6.49 1.58
N GLY A 167 4.87 -7.39 2.03
CA GLY A 167 5.00 -8.80 1.67
C GLY A 167 3.70 -9.54 1.45
N ASN A 168 3.79 -10.63 0.69
CA ASN A 168 2.67 -11.50 0.35
C ASN A 168 1.48 -10.73 -0.23
N CYS A 169 1.75 -9.77 -1.10
CA CYS A 169 0.73 -9.08 -1.87
C CYS A 169 0.43 -9.89 -3.13
N ARG A 170 -0.84 -10.19 -3.39
CA ARG A 170 -1.21 -11.04 -4.52
C ARG A 170 -0.77 -10.48 -5.87
N SER A 171 -0.82 -9.17 -6.05
CA SER A 171 -0.40 -8.50 -7.28
C SER A 171 0.87 -7.67 -7.07
N ALA A 172 0.79 -6.48 -6.52
CA ALA A 172 1.96 -5.63 -6.42
C ALA A 172 2.21 -5.10 -5.00
N GLY A 173 3.48 -4.90 -4.66
CA GLY A 173 3.85 -4.20 -3.43
C GLY A 173 3.43 -2.74 -3.46
N TYR A 174 3.82 -2.03 -4.51
CA TYR A 174 3.34 -0.69 -4.83
C TYR A 174 2.83 -0.63 -6.27
N PHE A 175 1.65 -0.05 -6.43
CA PHE A 175 1.06 0.23 -7.73
C PHE A 175 0.49 1.64 -7.78
N ALA A 176 0.69 2.35 -8.89
CA ALA A 176 0.08 3.65 -9.12
C ALA A 176 -0.54 3.75 -10.51
N LYS A 177 -1.70 4.39 -10.58
CA LYS A 177 -2.36 4.78 -11.84
C LYS A 177 -2.18 6.27 -12.11
N PRO A 178 -2.01 6.66 -13.38
CA PRO A 178 -1.67 8.04 -13.73
C PRO A 178 -2.81 9.02 -13.49
N VAL A 179 -4.05 8.61 -13.66
CA VAL A 179 -5.22 9.51 -13.56
C VAL A 179 -6.44 8.72 -13.15
N SER A 180 -7.12 9.19 -12.10
CA SER A 180 -8.48 8.77 -11.82
C SER A 180 -9.47 9.49 -12.75
N PHE A 181 -10.47 8.78 -13.27
CA PHE A 181 -11.57 9.42 -14.01
C PHE A 181 -12.36 10.44 -13.16
N ARG A 182 -12.30 10.30 -11.84
CA ARG A 182 -12.86 11.29 -10.88
C ARG A 182 -12.24 12.67 -10.96
N MET A 183 -11.12 12.77 -11.65
CA MET A 183 -10.32 13.99 -11.74
C MET A 183 -10.79 14.96 -12.79
N HIS A 184 -11.68 14.55 -13.69
CA HIS A 184 -12.30 15.47 -14.64
C HIS A 184 -13.22 16.44 -13.88
N GLY A 185 -12.70 17.62 -13.57
CA GLY A 185 -13.39 18.68 -12.85
C GLY A 185 -13.04 18.84 -11.37
N LEU A 186 -12.19 17.96 -10.82
CA LEU A 186 -11.63 18.16 -9.50
C LEU A 186 -10.17 18.63 -9.64
N GLU A 187 -9.89 19.88 -9.37
CA GLU A 187 -8.54 20.45 -9.41
C GLU A 187 -7.54 19.79 -8.41
N ARG A 188 -7.99 18.76 -7.68
CA ARG A 188 -7.28 18.15 -6.56
C ARG A 188 -6.44 16.93 -6.91
N GLY A 189 -6.59 16.37 -8.08
CA GLY A 189 -5.87 15.16 -8.44
C GLY A 189 -4.55 15.42 -9.15
N GLY A 190 -3.59 14.55 -8.91
CA GLY A 190 -2.30 14.51 -9.57
C GLY A 190 -2.28 13.52 -10.75
N THR A 191 -1.09 13.26 -11.26
CA THR A 191 -0.82 12.34 -12.36
C THR A 191 -0.01 11.12 -11.93
N SER A 192 0.13 10.89 -10.62
CA SER A 192 0.95 9.86 -9.99
C SER A 192 2.42 9.94 -10.40
N ARG A 193 2.98 11.11 -10.33
CA ARG A 193 4.39 11.41 -10.59
C ARG A 193 5.11 11.91 -9.34
N ASP A 194 6.42 11.97 -9.43
CA ASP A 194 7.29 12.40 -8.33
C ASP A 194 7.10 11.55 -7.06
N ALA A 195 6.67 10.28 -7.20
CA ALA A 195 6.66 9.36 -6.08
C ALA A 195 8.09 8.89 -5.77
N TRP A 196 8.39 8.72 -4.49
CA TRP A 196 9.69 8.27 -3.99
C TRP A 196 9.52 6.97 -3.22
N ILE A 197 10.11 5.89 -3.74
CA ILE A 197 10.04 4.54 -3.18
C ILE A 197 11.43 4.18 -2.67
N LEU A 198 11.68 4.40 -1.39
CA LEU A 198 13.03 4.37 -0.84
C LEU A 198 13.20 3.37 0.31
N ASN A 199 14.26 2.57 0.24
CA ASN A 199 14.69 1.71 1.35
C ASN A 199 13.58 0.77 1.86
N ASN A 200 12.67 0.30 1.01
CA ASN A 200 11.65 -0.66 1.38
C ASN A 200 12.16 -2.09 1.19
N LEU A 201 11.53 -3.02 1.87
CA LEU A 201 11.69 -4.44 1.61
C LEU A 201 10.40 -4.98 1.00
N PHE A 202 10.49 -5.48 -0.23
CA PHE A 202 9.42 -6.17 -0.95
C PHE A 202 9.66 -7.68 -0.90
N TYR A 203 8.66 -8.41 -0.41
CA TYR A 203 8.75 -9.85 -0.23
C TYR A 203 7.59 -10.58 -0.92
N ARG A 204 7.91 -11.42 -1.92
CA ARG A 204 6.92 -12.28 -2.61
C ARG A 204 5.65 -11.54 -3.03
N CYS A 205 5.78 -10.39 -3.65
CA CYS A 205 4.67 -9.73 -4.32
C CYS A 205 4.48 -10.37 -5.71
N GLY A 206 3.26 -10.83 -5.99
CA GLY A 206 3.03 -11.80 -7.06
C GLY A 206 3.30 -11.29 -8.48
N GLU A 207 2.89 -10.06 -8.81
CA GLU A 207 3.05 -9.50 -10.17
C GLU A 207 4.24 -8.53 -10.25
N ALA A 208 4.38 -7.67 -9.27
CA ALA A 208 5.43 -6.66 -9.23
C ALA A 208 5.78 -6.24 -7.81
N ALA A 209 7.03 -5.87 -7.57
CA ALA A 209 7.39 -5.13 -6.37
C ALA A 209 6.93 -3.67 -6.51
N VAL A 210 7.28 -3.05 -7.63
CA VAL A 210 6.97 -1.66 -7.95
C VAL A 210 6.40 -1.56 -9.37
N LYS A 211 5.26 -0.90 -9.51
CA LYS A 211 4.60 -0.66 -10.77
C LYS A 211 4.28 0.84 -10.92
N PHE A 212 5.14 1.55 -11.60
CA PHE A 212 5.00 2.97 -11.87
C PHE A 212 4.10 3.24 -13.07
N PRO A 213 3.32 4.34 -13.09
CA PRO A 213 2.63 4.76 -14.29
C PRO A 213 3.59 5.22 -15.39
N THR A 214 4.59 6.02 -15.02
CA THR A 214 5.60 6.58 -15.94
C THR A 214 6.98 6.60 -15.28
N LYS A 215 8.01 6.92 -16.05
CA LYS A 215 9.38 7.10 -15.54
C LYS A 215 9.58 8.34 -14.67
N ASP A 216 8.57 9.20 -14.52
CA ASP A 216 8.67 10.44 -13.74
C ASP A 216 8.47 10.19 -12.23
N ASN A 217 9.09 9.11 -11.75
CA ASN A 217 9.07 8.65 -10.36
C ASN A 217 10.48 8.26 -9.94
N HIS A 218 10.69 7.99 -8.66
CA HIS A 218 12.01 7.71 -8.08
C HIS A 218 11.98 6.42 -7.26
N CYS A 219 13.06 5.66 -7.36
CA CYS A 219 13.21 4.39 -6.66
C CYS A 219 14.68 4.20 -6.29
N ASP A 220 14.99 3.99 -5.01
CA ASP A 220 16.36 3.71 -4.59
C ASP A 220 16.46 2.97 -3.25
N GLY A 221 17.50 2.15 -3.11
CA GLY A 221 17.86 1.45 -1.88
C GLY A 221 16.89 0.34 -1.46
N ASN A 222 15.99 -0.11 -2.34
CA ASN A 222 15.02 -1.14 -1.99
C ASN A 222 15.64 -2.54 -2.02
N THR A 223 15.07 -3.44 -1.23
CA THR A 223 15.44 -4.85 -1.19
C THR A 223 14.29 -5.70 -1.71
N TYR A 224 14.60 -6.62 -2.64
CA TYR A 224 13.64 -7.49 -3.30
C TYR A 224 13.91 -8.94 -2.96
N VAL A 225 12.93 -9.66 -2.40
CA VAL A 225 13.08 -11.03 -1.91
C VAL A 225 11.97 -11.93 -2.43
N GLY A 226 12.36 -13.05 -3.03
CA GLY A 226 11.40 -14.03 -3.54
C GLY A 226 10.47 -13.49 -4.64
N MET A 227 10.97 -12.55 -5.42
CA MET A 227 10.24 -12.00 -6.58
C MET A 227 10.46 -12.88 -7.81
N GLU A 228 9.44 -12.98 -8.65
CA GLU A 228 9.48 -13.77 -9.88
C GLU A 228 9.26 -12.89 -11.11
N GLY A 229 9.87 -13.27 -12.24
CA GLY A 229 9.72 -12.54 -13.51
C GLY A 229 10.26 -11.11 -13.46
N GLY A 230 9.79 -10.26 -14.37
CA GLY A 230 10.08 -8.83 -14.35
C GLY A 230 9.20 -8.12 -13.34
N TYR A 231 9.72 -7.88 -12.16
CA TYR A 231 8.98 -7.36 -11.00
C TYR A 231 9.07 -5.84 -10.82
N LEU A 232 9.79 -5.15 -11.70
CA LEU A 232 9.88 -3.69 -11.73
C LEU A 232 9.28 -3.21 -13.06
N ARG A 233 8.22 -2.40 -12.98
CA ARG A 233 7.38 -2.13 -14.14
C ARG A 233 7.10 -0.65 -14.33
N ILE A 234 6.97 -0.25 -15.60
CA ILE A 234 6.47 1.06 -16.05
C ILE A 234 5.35 0.82 -17.06
N LEU A 235 4.16 1.39 -16.78
CA LEU A 235 2.97 1.18 -17.59
C LEU A 235 3.00 1.95 -18.91
N TYR A 236 3.46 3.20 -18.89
CA TYR A 236 3.36 4.10 -20.03
C TYR A 236 4.70 4.75 -20.38
N PRO A 237 4.97 5.03 -21.67
CA PRO A 237 4.10 4.68 -22.81
C PRO A 237 4.06 3.17 -23.04
N GLU A 238 2.95 2.67 -23.58
CA GLU A 238 2.85 1.27 -24.01
C GLU A 238 3.90 0.93 -25.08
N PRO A 239 4.41 -0.34 -25.11
CA PRO A 239 4.05 -1.47 -24.25
C PRO A 239 4.62 -1.33 -22.83
N GLU A 240 3.98 -1.96 -21.85
CA GLU A 240 4.45 -2.01 -20.47
C GLU A 240 5.88 -2.56 -20.40
N VAL A 241 6.72 -1.88 -19.66
CA VAL A 241 8.09 -2.30 -19.37
C VAL A 241 8.08 -3.22 -18.16
N CYS A 242 8.71 -4.41 -18.28
CA CYS A 242 8.87 -5.39 -17.22
C CYS A 242 10.36 -5.74 -17.10
N LEU A 243 11.00 -5.38 -16.01
CA LEU A 243 12.44 -5.55 -15.82
C LEU A 243 12.78 -6.24 -14.50
N HIS A 244 13.95 -6.87 -14.47
CA HIS A 244 14.67 -7.25 -13.25
C HIS A 244 15.55 -6.09 -12.78
N LEU A 245 16.01 -6.16 -11.55
CA LEU A 245 16.81 -5.09 -10.93
C LEU A 245 18.04 -4.67 -11.76
N PRO A 246 18.89 -5.56 -12.28
CA PRO A 246 20.06 -5.14 -13.07
C PRO A 246 19.68 -4.28 -14.29
N SER A 247 18.63 -4.66 -15.02
CA SER A 247 18.18 -3.88 -16.19
C SER A 247 17.50 -2.58 -15.78
N TRP A 248 16.83 -2.56 -14.64
CA TRP A 248 16.21 -1.35 -14.06
C TRP A 248 17.29 -0.31 -13.70
N GLN A 249 18.37 -0.77 -13.08
CA GLN A 249 19.53 0.05 -12.77
C GLN A 249 20.24 0.55 -14.04
N GLU A 250 20.42 -0.31 -15.01
CA GLU A 250 21.13 0.02 -16.27
C GLU A 250 20.34 1.03 -17.13
N PHE A 251 19.06 0.74 -17.42
CA PHE A 251 18.30 1.52 -18.39
C PHE A 251 17.67 2.79 -17.82
N TYR A 252 17.21 2.74 -16.57
CA TYR A 252 16.50 3.86 -15.96
C TYR A 252 17.30 4.57 -14.88
N GLN A 253 18.43 4.03 -14.47
CA GLN A 253 19.22 4.53 -13.34
C GLN A 253 18.42 4.60 -12.03
N PHE A 254 17.38 3.78 -11.93
CA PHE A 254 16.59 3.61 -10.73
C PHE A 254 17.21 2.55 -9.83
N ASP A 255 16.99 2.68 -8.54
CA ASP A 255 17.36 1.70 -7.52
C ASP A 255 18.85 1.30 -7.55
N ARG A 256 19.73 2.28 -7.68
CA ARG A 256 21.18 2.06 -7.78
C ARG A 256 21.77 1.37 -6.55
N GLU A 257 21.24 1.71 -5.38
CA GLU A 257 21.59 1.08 -4.09
C GLU A 257 20.66 -0.10 -3.77
N GLY A 258 19.76 -0.45 -4.69
CA GLY A 258 18.85 -1.58 -4.53
C GLY A 258 19.55 -2.93 -4.63
N GLN A 259 18.97 -3.92 -3.98
CA GLN A 259 19.55 -5.28 -3.96
C GLN A 259 18.48 -6.37 -3.96
N GLU A 260 18.87 -7.57 -4.39
CA GLU A 260 18.08 -8.78 -4.20
C GLU A 260 18.51 -9.48 -2.92
N GLY A 261 17.55 -9.96 -2.15
CA GLY A 261 17.81 -10.69 -0.91
C GLY A 261 17.45 -12.17 -1.03
N TRP A 262 18.20 -13.02 -0.28
CA TRP A 262 18.06 -14.46 -0.30
C TRP A 262 17.78 -14.99 1.11
N PHE A 263 16.58 -14.67 1.62
CA PHE A 263 16.14 -15.08 2.94
C PHE A 263 14.63 -15.30 2.96
N GLU A 264 14.17 -16.00 3.95
CA GLU A 264 12.76 -16.23 4.21
C GLU A 264 12.27 -15.30 5.31
N ILE A 265 11.05 -14.84 5.15
CA ILE A 265 10.34 -14.05 6.17
C ILE A 265 9.12 -14.85 6.61
N GLU A 266 9.03 -15.12 7.89
CA GLU A 266 7.85 -15.70 8.51
C GLU A 266 7.18 -14.65 9.39
N VAL A 267 5.88 -14.46 9.19
CA VAL A 267 5.07 -13.57 10.01
C VAL A 267 3.93 -14.37 10.62
N ASP A 268 3.99 -14.52 11.93
CA ASP A 268 2.87 -15.04 12.71
C ASP A 268 1.97 -13.85 13.08
N THR A 269 0.88 -13.68 12.31
CA THR A 269 -0.02 -12.55 12.47
C THR A 269 -0.88 -12.67 13.74
N ASP A 270 -1.08 -13.87 14.26
CA ASP A 270 -1.83 -14.08 15.51
C ASP A 270 -1.04 -13.67 16.74
N HIS A 271 0.26 -13.99 16.76
CA HIS A 271 1.14 -13.64 17.87
C HIS A 271 2.01 -12.41 17.61
N LEU A 272 1.83 -11.73 16.47
CA LEU A 272 2.57 -10.57 16.03
C LEU A 272 4.10 -10.77 16.06
N LYS A 273 4.55 -11.93 15.55
CA LYS A 273 5.97 -12.28 15.48
C LYS A 273 6.47 -12.19 14.05
N LEU A 274 7.65 -11.66 13.91
CA LEU A 274 8.35 -11.57 12.64
C LEU A 274 9.72 -12.26 12.79
N GLU A 275 10.00 -13.24 11.94
CA GLU A 275 11.27 -13.96 11.93
C GLU A 275 11.91 -13.92 10.54
N PHE A 276 13.22 -13.68 10.51
CA PHE A 276 14.02 -13.77 9.29
C PHE A 276 14.85 -15.04 9.36
N LYS A 277 14.76 -15.88 8.34
CA LYS A 277 15.46 -17.15 8.26
C LYS A 277 16.37 -17.16 7.04
N LYS A 278 17.55 -17.77 7.18
CA LYS A 278 18.43 -17.98 6.06
C LYS A 278 17.77 -18.95 5.07
N ALA A 279 17.65 -18.56 3.80
CA ALA A 279 17.02 -19.39 2.78
C ALA A 279 17.97 -20.50 2.26
N ASP A 280 19.27 -20.18 2.13
CA ASP A 280 20.32 -21.08 1.60
C ASP A 280 21.72 -20.63 2.06
N ASP A 281 22.77 -21.19 1.47
CA ASP A 281 24.16 -20.89 1.83
C ASP A 281 24.70 -19.55 1.31
N ARG A 282 23.91 -18.80 0.55
CA ARG A 282 24.29 -17.47 0.07
C ARG A 282 24.41 -16.49 1.24
N PRO A 283 25.24 -15.44 1.09
CA PRO A 283 25.31 -14.41 2.11
C PRO A 283 23.94 -13.84 2.42
N PHE A 284 23.65 -13.71 3.68
CA PHE A 284 22.40 -13.09 4.16
C PHE A 284 22.48 -11.57 3.86
N GLY A 285 22.11 -11.18 2.64
CA GLY A 285 22.11 -9.79 2.19
C GLY A 285 21.04 -8.95 2.87
N PHE A 286 21.06 -8.93 4.21
CA PHE A 286 20.06 -8.22 4.99
C PHE A 286 20.53 -6.79 5.26
N PRO A 287 19.77 -5.76 4.89
CA PRO A 287 20.11 -4.40 5.27
C PRO A 287 19.92 -4.24 6.78
N GLY A 288 21.03 -4.35 7.53
CA GLY A 288 21.01 -4.35 9.00
C GLY A 288 20.37 -3.13 9.66
N GLU A 289 20.28 -2.04 8.95
CA GLU A 289 19.51 -0.83 9.35
C GLU A 289 17.99 -1.08 9.29
N LEU A 290 17.49 -1.73 8.25
CA LEU A 290 16.07 -2.02 8.07
C LEU A 290 15.55 -2.97 9.17
N ALA A 291 16.34 -3.98 9.56
CA ALA A 291 16.01 -4.88 10.67
C ALA A 291 15.82 -4.14 11.99
N LYS A 292 16.73 -3.23 12.28
CA LYS A 292 16.65 -2.41 13.50
C LYS A 292 15.43 -1.51 13.50
N GLN A 293 15.01 -1.06 12.33
CA GLN A 293 13.88 -0.15 12.15
C GLN A 293 12.54 -0.90 12.20
N ILE A 294 12.45 -2.03 11.51
CA ILE A 294 11.26 -2.91 11.54
C ILE A 294 11.08 -3.50 12.94
N GLY A 295 12.16 -3.98 13.59
CA GLY A 295 12.12 -4.49 14.95
C GLY A 295 11.65 -3.47 16.00
N ARG A 296 11.85 -2.17 15.75
CA ARG A 296 11.32 -1.11 16.62
C ARG A 296 9.82 -0.85 16.43
N ALA A 297 9.26 -1.19 15.26
CA ALA A 297 7.82 -1.12 15.00
C ALA A 297 7.06 -2.23 15.74
N SER A 298 7.68 -3.41 15.91
CA SER A 298 7.08 -4.60 16.53
C SER A 298 7.33 -4.71 18.05
N CYS A 299 8.32 -4.02 18.60
CA CYS A 299 8.74 -4.12 20.00
C CYS A 299 8.50 -2.83 20.77
N ARG A 300 7.26 -2.51 21.09
CA ARG A 300 6.94 -1.91 22.38
C ARG A 300 5.96 -2.84 23.09
N GLU A 301 6.52 -3.75 23.83
CA GLU A 301 5.83 -4.33 24.96
C GLU A 301 5.30 -3.21 25.85
N ARG A 302 4.12 -3.39 26.26
CA ARG A 302 3.21 -2.64 27.11
C ARG A 302 3.84 -1.95 28.30
#